data_9f0a1e9dad8de335dfc041d7d35d57cd
#
_entry.id   9f0a1e9dad8de335dfc041d7d35d57cd
#
_cell.length_a   1.000
_cell.length_b   1.000
_cell.length_c   1.000
_cell.angle_alpha   90.00
_cell.angle_beta   90.00
_cell.angle_gamma   90.00
#
_symmetry.space_group_name_H-M   'P 1'
#
loop_
_entity.id
_entity.type
_entity.pdbx_description
1 polymer ?
#
loop_
_entity_poly.entity_id
_entity_poly.type
_entity_poly.pdbx_seq_one_letter_code
_entity_poly.pdbx_strand_id
1 'polypeptide(L)' 'MIIAIAGGGSTFTPGIVKSIALRKDELGVDEIRLYDINKERQDKVAVVVKWILDEELHSGIKLTVTND' A
#
# COMPACT_ATOMS: atom_id res chain seq x y z
N MET A 1 10.39 -8.63 -3.68
CA MET A 1 9.04 -8.99 -4.14
C MET A 1 8.18 -7.76 -4.26
N ILE A 2 7.41 -7.67 -5.32
CA ILE A 2 6.44 -6.60 -5.55
C ILE A 2 5.05 -7.17 -5.33
N ILE A 3 4.24 -6.52 -4.51
CA ILE A 3 2.86 -6.94 -4.27
C ILE A 3 1.93 -5.90 -4.91
N ALA A 4 1.04 -6.36 -5.78
CA ALA A 4 0.04 -5.52 -6.43
C ALA A 4 -1.32 -5.77 -5.79
N ILE A 5 -2.04 -4.70 -5.46
CA ILE A 5 -3.36 -4.77 -4.86
C ILE A 5 -4.37 -4.13 -5.81
N ALA A 6 -5.26 -4.95 -6.39
CA ALA A 6 -6.37 -4.47 -7.20
C ALA A 6 -7.45 -3.91 -6.28
N GLY A 7 -8.06 -2.79 -6.66
CA GLY A 7 -9.02 -2.12 -5.79
C GLY A 7 -8.34 -1.40 -4.63
N GLY A 8 -7.16 -0.83 -4.88
CA GLY A 8 -6.35 -0.17 -3.85
C GLY A 8 -7.02 0.98 -3.13
N GLY A 9 -8.15 1.48 -3.64
CA GLY A 9 -8.95 2.51 -2.98
C GLY A 9 -9.94 1.98 -1.95
N SER A 10 -9.95 0.67 -1.70
CA SER A 10 -10.83 0.07 -0.70
C SER A 10 -10.48 0.54 0.72
N THR A 11 -11.49 0.69 1.57
CA THR A 11 -11.28 1.04 2.98
C THR A 11 -10.52 -0.03 3.75
N PHE A 12 -10.44 -1.24 3.22
CA PHE A 12 -9.68 -2.32 3.85
C PHE A 12 -8.19 -2.29 3.51
N THR A 13 -7.81 -1.54 2.47
CA THR A 13 -6.43 -1.50 1.98
C THR A 13 -5.42 -1.10 3.06
N PRO A 14 -5.65 -0.07 3.90
CA PRO A 14 -4.67 0.28 4.93
C PRO A 14 -4.35 -0.88 5.88
N GLY A 15 -5.36 -1.64 6.31
CA GLY A 15 -5.16 -2.78 7.19
C GLY A 15 -4.37 -3.90 6.51
N ILE A 16 -4.67 -4.17 5.25
CA ILE A 16 -3.97 -5.19 4.46
C ILE A 16 -2.50 -4.79 4.29
N VAL A 17 -2.25 -3.54 3.94
CA VAL A 17 -0.88 -3.03 3.74
C VAL A 17 -0.09 -3.09 5.05
N LYS A 18 -0.69 -2.71 6.16
CA LYS A 18 -0.03 -2.78 7.46
C LYS A 18 0.36 -4.22 7.80
N SER A 19 -0.53 -5.17 7.56
CA SER A 19 -0.27 -6.60 7.78
C SER A 19 0.92 -7.08 6.94
N ILE A 20 0.96 -6.69 5.67
CA ILE A 20 2.05 -7.05 4.77
C ILE A 20 3.37 -6.44 5.24
N ALA A 21 3.34 -5.16 5.62
CA ALA A 21 4.54 -4.43 6.03
C ALA A 21 5.14 -4.99 7.34
N LEU A 22 4.30 -5.44 8.26
CA LEU A 22 4.76 -6.07 9.49
C LEU A 22 5.48 -7.40 9.23
N ARG A 23 5.23 -8.01 8.07
CA ARG A 23 5.86 -9.26 7.66
C ARG A 23 6.86 -9.05 6.51
N LYS A 24 7.32 -7.83 6.34
CA LYS A 24 8.19 -7.45 5.25
C LYS A 24 9.40 -8.37 5.09
N ASP A 25 10.12 -8.61 6.17
CA ASP A 25 11.34 -9.41 6.12
C ASP A 25 11.04 -10.87 5.82
N GLU A 26 9.95 -11.38 6.36
CA GLU A 26 9.49 -12.74 6.15
C GLU A 26 9.08 -12.99 4.71
N LEU A 27 8.39 -12.00 4.11
CA LEU A 27 7.88 -12.09 2.75
C LEU A 27 8.85 -11.57 1.69
N GLY A 28 9.85 -10.79 2.09
CA GLY A 28 10.78 -10.18 1.16
C GLY A 28 10.17 -9.09 0.29
N VAL A 29 9.27 -8.27 0.87
CA VAL A 29 8.54 -7.24 0.13
C VAL A 29 9.39 -5.98 -0.02
N ASP A 30 9.53 -5.50 -1.26
CA ASP A 30 10.27 -4.28 -1.59
C ASP A 30 9.34 -3.14 -2.00
N GLU A 31 8.22 -3.49 -2.63
CA GLU A 31 7.30 -2.49 -3.21
C GLU A 31 5.86 -2.98 -3.12
N ILE A 32 4.95 -2.05 -2.87
CA ILE A 32 3.50 -2.29 -2.93
C ILE A 32 2.94 -1.37 -4.02
N ARG A 33 2.16 -1.93 -4.93
CA ARG A 33 1.48 -1.20 -6.01
C ARG A 33 -0.03 -1.26 -5.79
N LEU A 34 -0.66 -0.09 -5.78
CA LEU A 34 -2.11 0.02 -5.65
C LEU A 34 -2.72 0.37 -6.99
N TYR A 35 -3.72 -0.41 -7.42
CA TYR A 35 -4.48 -0.18 -8.64
C TYR A 35 -5.94 0.08 -8.31
N ASP A 36 -6.49 1.17 -8.79
CA ASP A 36 -7.93 1.43 -8.69
C ASP A 36 -8.35 2.37 -9.81
N ILE A 37 -9.49 2.08 -10.43
CA ILE A 37 -10.05 2.94 -11.47
C ILE A 37 -10.66 4.22 -10.89
N ASN A 38 -11.00 4.23 -9.61
CA ASN A 38 -11.52 5.40 -8.92
C ASN A 38 -10.36 6.18 -8.30
N LYS A 39 -9.87 7.17 -9.03
CA LYS A 39 -8.71 7.98 -8.62
C LYS A 39 -8.96 8.70 -7.30
N GLU A 40 -10.12 9.31 -7.13
CA GLU A 40 -10.45 10.09 -5.94
C GLU A 40 -10.40 9.22 -4.68
N ARG A 41 -11.03 8.06 -4.75
CA ARG A 41 -11.05 7.12 -3.62
C ARG A 41 -9.65 6.60 -3.31
N GLN A 42 -8.89 6.26 -4.35
CA GLN A 42 -7.54 5.74 -4.20
C GLN A 42 -6.59 6.79 -3.61
N ASP A 43 -6.70 8.03 -4.05
CA ASP A 43 -5.82 9.10 -3.55
C ASP A 43 -5.99 9.29 -2.03
N LYS A 44 -7.22 9.21 -1.53
CA LYS A 44 -7.48 9.31 -0.09
C LYS A 44 -6.86 8.16 0.69
N VAL A 45 -7.01 6.94 0.19
CA VAL A 45 -6.45 5.75 0.82
C VAL A 45 -4.93 5.76 0.73
N ALA A 46 -4.38 6.20 -0.40
CA ALA A 46 -2.93 6.25 -0.60
C ALA A 46 -2.23 7.14 0.42
N VAL A 47 -2.84 8.25 0.82
CA VAL A 47 -2.27 9.12 1.85
C VAL A 47 -2.11 8.36 3.17
N VAL A 48 -3.12 7.62 3.57
CA VAL A 48 -3.10 6.82 4.80
C VAL A 48 -2.07 5.70 4.70
N VAL A 49 -2.03 5.01 3.56
CA VAL A 49 -1.09 3.91 3.33
C VAL A 49 0.36 4.41 3.38
N LYS A 50 0.63 5.53 2.72
CA LYS A 50 1.97 6.12 2.74
C LYS A 50 2.40 6.49 4.16
N TRP A 51 1.49 7.05 4.94
CA TRP A 51 1.77 7.38 6.34
C TRP A 51 2.11 6.13 7.15
N ILE A 52 1.36 5.06 6.96
CA ILE A 52 1.61 3.79 7.65
C ILE A 52 2.99 3.25 7.30
N LEU A 53 3.32 3.21 6.02
CA LEU A 53 4.59 2.64 5.57
C LEU A 53 5.80 3.47 6.00
N ASP A 54 5.69 4.80 5.96
CA ASP A 54 6.82 5.69 6.20
C ASP A 54 6.93 6.13 7.66
N GLU A 55 5.83 6.62 8.24
CA GLU A 55 5.85 7.28 9.56
C GLU A 55 5.56 6.31 10.70
N GLU A 56 4.59 5.43 10.55
CA GLU A 56 4.23 4.49 11.60
C GLU A 56 5.22 3.33 11.70
N LEU A 57 5.53 2.71 10.56
CA LEU A 57 6.33 1.48 10.53
C LEU A 57 7.77 1.67 10.08
N HIS A 58 8.09 2.81 9.46
CA HIS A 58 9.42 3.06 8.89
C HIS A 58 9.90 1.89 8.04
N SER A 59 8.99 1.33 7.22
CA SER A 59 9.22 0.07 6.53
C SER A 59 10.25 0.14 5.41
N GLY A 60 10.42 1.30 4.80
CA GLY A 60 11.26 1.44 3.62
C GLY A 60 10.64 0.83 2.35
N ILE A 61 9.41 0.34 2.43
CA ILE A 61 8.71 -0.22 1.28
C ILE A 61 8.28 0.91 0.35
N LYS A 62 8.58 0.76 -0.95
CA LYS A 62 8.15 1.73 -1.97
C LYS A 62 6.65 1.57 -2.24
N LEU A 63 5.96 2.69 -2.34
CA LEU A 63 4.54 2.71 -2.71
C LEU A 63 4.38 3.29 -4.11
N THR A 64 3.71 2.56 -4.99
CA THR A 64 3.34 3.01 -6.33
C THR A 64 1.82 2.99 -6.44
N VAL A 65 1.25 4.09 -6.93
CA VAL A 65 -0.20 4.24 -7.05
C VAL A 65 -0.53 4.50 -8.51
N THR A 66 -1.46 3.73 -9.07
CA THR A 66 -1.86 3.89 -10.47
C THR A 66 -3.36 3.68 -10.65
N ASN A 67 -3.91 4.35 -11.64
CA ASN A 67 -5.32 4.26 -12.01
C ASN A 67 -5.55 3.46 -13.30
N ASP A 68 -4.51 2.96 -13.90
CA ASP A 68 -4.60 2.19 -15.16
C ASP A 68 -5.07 0.76 -14.92
#